data_a59fcf2890abcb404c382ae3f90cc18d
#
_entry.id   a59fcf2890abcb404c382ae3f90cc18d
#
_cell.length_a   1.000
_cell.length_b   1.000
_cell.length_c   1.000
_cell.angle_alpha   90.00
_cell.angle_beta   90.00
_cell.angle_gamma   90.00
#
_symmetry.space_group_name_H-M   'P 1'
#
loop_
_entity.id
_entity.type
_entity.pdbx_description
1 polymer ?
#
loop_
_entity_poly.entity_id
_entity_poly.type
_entity_poly.pdbx_seq_one_letter_code
_entity_poly.pdbx_strand_id
1 'polypeptide(L)'
;VWSGTGWGATSLLKKLDTENYNIVVVSPRNYFLFTPLLPSCTTGTVEHRSIMEPIRSVLRHKKAAVKYYEAEASKIDPERKIVSIDDNSNIKGDTSTTEVRYDKLVIAVGAENATFGIPGVKEHSCFLKEIGDAQEIRKRIMDCVETATFKDQSPEEVDRLCHMVVVGGGPTGVEFAGELQDFFDQDVKKWVPELGDKLKVTLVEALPNVLPMFSKQLIEYTESTFKEEKITIMTKTAVKKVNDKSIEAEVTGPDGKKHTEILPYGLLVWATGNAVRPVVKDLMSQIPAQKDSRRGLAVNEYLVVQGTKDIWALGDCAVAGYAPTAQVAAQEGAFMARLFNTMAKTEALEDKINELSSNLNLKPGNSAEVAKELEELQKQLRRVRDIKPFHYTHQGSLAYIGSERAVADVSWFNGNIASGGSMTYLFWRSAYLSMCFSSKFPLIVS
;
A
#
# COMPACT_ATOMS: atom_id res chain seq x y z
N VAL A 1 -8.06 13.94 -14.27
CA VAL A 1 -8.67 13.20 -13.14
C VAL A 1 -7.69 12.16 -12.64
N TRP A 2 -7.62 11.93 -11.34
CA TRP A 2 -6.97 10.73 -10.82
C TRP A 2 -7.77 10.07 -9.70
N SER A 3 -7.60 8.74 -9.60
CA SER A 3 -8.31 7.94 -8.63
C SER A 3 -7.32 7.33 -7.62
N GLY A 4 -7.56 7.58 -6.32
CA GLY A 4 -6.81 7.05 -5.19
C GLY A 4 -6.07 8.11 -4.37
N THR A 5 -5.78 7.75 -3.09
CA THR A 5 -4.99 8.55 -2.13
C THR A 5 -3.92 7.71 -1.42
N GLY A 6 -3.48 6.63 -2.07
CA GLY A 6 -2.37 5.79 -1.62
C GLY A 6 -1.00 6.43 -1.87
N TRP A 7 0.06 5.65 -1.70
CA TRP A 7 1.46 6.06 -1.83
C TRP A 7 1.77 6.79 -3.13
N GLY A 8 1.39 6.21 -4.25
CA GLY A 8 1.67 6.79 -5.56
C GLY A 8 0.88 8.06 -5.82
N ALA A 9 -0.43 8.05 -5.55
CA ALA A 9 -1.30 9.20 -5.73
C ALA A 9 -0.87 10.40 -4.86
N THR A 10 -0.54 10.16 -3.60
CA THR A 10 -0.10 11.22 -2.68
C THR A 10 1.28 11.75 -3.06
N SER A 11 2.20 10.88 -3.50
CA SER A 11 3.50 11.32 -4.02
C SER A 11 3.37 12.19 -5.27
N LEU A 12 2.49 11.80 -6.21
CA LEU A 12 2.13 12.60 -7.37
C LEU A 12 1.57 13.96 -6.94
N LEU A 13 0.56 13.96 -6.07
CA LEU A 13 -0.12 15.16 -5.60
C LEU A 13 0.86 16.16 -4.93
N LYS A 14 1.73 15.67 -4.06
CA LYS A 14 2.71 16.51 -3.37
C LYS A 14 3.69 17.21 -4.32
N LYS A 15 4.07 16.58 -5.44
CA LYS A 15 5.13 17.04 -6.37
C LYS A 15 4.63 17.69 -7.66
N LEU A 16 3.34 17.52 -7.99
CA LEU A 16 2.76 18.12 -9.20
C LEU A 16 2.56 19.62 -9.02
N ASP A 17 2.94 20.39 -10.05
CA ASP A 17 2.57 21.81 -10.18
C ASP A 17 1.12 21.89 -10.65
N THR A 18 0.25 22.40 -9.78
CA THR A 18 -1.19 22.39 -10.02
C THR A 18 -1.69 23.57 -10.85
N GLU A 19 -0.84 24.57 -11.14
CA GLU A 19 -1.24 25.75 -11.92
C GLU A 19 -1.50 25.39 -13.40
N ASN A 20 -0.89 24.29 -13.88
CA ASN A 20 -1.00 23.88 -15.28
C ASN A 20 -2.18 22.95 -15.57
N TYR A 21 -2.96 22.54 -14.55
CA TYR A 21 -3.98 21.52 -14.70
C TYR A 21 -5.23 21.81 -13.87
N ASN A 22 -6.41 21.55 -14.43
CA ASN A 22 -7.65 21.44 -13.68
C ASN A 22 -7.74 20.04 -13.06
N ILE A 23 -7.43 19.92 -11.78
CA ILE A 23 -7.25 18.62 -11.13
C ILE A 23 -8.51 18.22 -10.36
N VAL A 24 -8.94 16.98 -10.58
CA VAL A 24 -9.97 16.31 -9.78
C VAL A 24 -9.40 15.03 -9.19
N VAL A 25 -9.43 14.91 -7.88
CA VAL A 25 -9.03 13.69 -7.14
C VAL A 25 -10.28 12.98 -6.65
N VAL A 26 -10.35 11.68 -6.89
CA VAL A 26 -11.44 10.80 -6.47
C VAL A 26 -10.87 9.69 -5.60
N SER A 27 -11.37 9.51 -4.39
CA SER A 27 -10.97 8.40 -3.52
C SER A 27 -12.03 8.14 -2.46
N PRO A 28 -12.36 6.88 -2.15
CA PRO A 28 -13.26 6.54 -1.05
C PRO A 28 -12.65 6.82 0.33
N ARG A 29 -11.36 7.18 0.37
CA ARG A 29 -10.61 7.46 1.57
C ARG A 29 -10.07 8.89 1.55
N ASN A 30 -10.43 9.70 2.52
CA ASN A 30 -10.09 11.13 2.61
C ASN A 30 -8.73 11.42 3.24
N TYR A 31 -7.89 10.39 3.42
CA TYR A 31 -6.55 10.47 3.99
C TYR A 31 -5.56 9.59 3.22
N PHE A 32 -4.30 9.94 3.34
CA PHE A 32 -3.19 9.05 3.04
C PHE A 32 -2.88 8.21 4.28
N LEU A 33 -2.69 6.91 4.11
CA LEU A 33 -2.33 5.97 5.18
C LEU A 33 -0.86 5.57 5.06
N PHE A 34 -0.10 5.80 6.12
CA PHE A 34 1.28 5.34 6.25
C PHE A 34 1.31 3.88 6.71
N THR A 35 1.20 2.98 5.75
CA THR A 35 0.98 1.54 5.96
C THR A 35 2.08 0.79 6.73
N PRO A 36 3.37 1.21 6.74
CA PRO A 36 4.40 0.49 7.52
C PRO A 36 4.15 0.41 9.02
N LEU A 37 3.39 1.34 9.59
CA LEU A 37 3.04 1.32 11.03
C LEU A 37 1.61 0.85 11.29
N LEU A 38 0.93 0.29 10.29
CA LEU A 38 -0.42 -0.22 10.45
C LEU A 38 -0.48 -1.44 11.40
N PRO A 39 0.47 -2.39 11.39
CA PRO A 39 0.55 -3.45 12.39
C PRO A 39 0.59 -2.92 13.83
N SER A 40 1.40 -1.90 14.11
CA SER A 40 1.52 -1.29 15.44
C SER A 40 0.23 -0.59 15.92
N CYS A 41 -0.67 -0.23 14.99
CA CYS A 41 -1.98 0.32 15.34
C CYS A 41 -2.96 -0.74 15.86
N THR A 42 -2.76 -2.00 15.53
CA THR A 42 -3.63 -3.11 15.98
C THR A 42 -3.53 -3.36 17.48
N THR A 43 -2.36 -3.14 18.05
CA THR A 43 -2.05 -3.30 19.47
C THR A 43 -2.15 -1.98 20.25
N GLY A 44 -2.20 -0.86 19.53
CA GLY A 44 -2.21 0.49 20.11
C GLY A 44 -0.84 1.02 20.47
N THR A 45 0.24 0.36 20.05
CA THR A 45 1.62 0.86 20.14
C THR A 45 1.76 2.20 19.41
N VAL A 46 1.05 2.37 18.29
CA VAL A 46 0.97 3.62 17.53
C VAL A 46 -0.48 4.09 17.42
N GLU A 47 -0.72 5.36 17.71
CA GLU A 47 -2.01 5.99 17.57
C GLU A 47 -2.40 6.12 16.09
N HIS A 48 -3.62 5.74 15.73
CA HIS A 48 -4.16 5.76 14.35
C HIS A 48 -3.94 7.11 13.66
N ARG A 49 -4.18 8.21 14.37
CA ARG A 49 -4.01 9.56 13.83
C ARG A 49 -2.59 9.88 13.38
N SER A 50 -1.59 9.24 13.97
CA SER A 50 -0.18 9.48 13.67
C SER A 50 0.23 8.99 12.29
N ILE A 51 -0.48 8.02 11.73
CA ILE A 51 -0.23 7.41 10.42
C ILE A 51 -1.22 7.84 9.33
N MET A 52 -2.12 8.78 9.63
CA MET A 52 -3.13 9.28 8.70
C MET A 52 -2.90 10.76 8.39
N GLU A 53 -2.64 11.08 7.12
CA GLU A 53 -2.54 12.47 6.66
C GLU A 53 -3.80 12.85 5.86
N PRO A 54 -4.66 13.77 6.34
CA PRO A 54 -5.84 14.18 5.60
C PRO A 54 -5.48 14.76 4.23
N ILE A 55 -6.12 14.28 3.17
CA ILE A 55 -5.83 14.76 1.80
C ILE A 55 -6.10 16.26 1.67
N ARG A 56 -7.13 16.79 2.29
CA ARG A 56 -7.41 18.23 2.29
C ARG A 56 -6.29 19.06 2.93
N SER A 57 -5.51 18.48 3.86
CA SER A 57 -4.30 19.14 4.40
C SER A 57 -3.19 19.26 3.34
N VAL A 58 -3.02 18.24 2.50
CA VAL A 58 -2.09 18.28 1.37
C VAL A 58 -2.56 19.30 0.32
N LEU A 59 -3.86 19.30 0.02
CA LEU A 59 -4.44 20.15 -1.02
C LEU A 59 -4.35 21.65 -0.70
N ARG A 60 -4.49 22.04 0.57
CA ARG A 60 -4.44 23.46 0.97
C ARG A 60 -3.11 24.15 0.66
N HIS A 61 -2.04 23.40 0.47
CA HIS A 61 -0.71 23.91 0.15
C HIS A 61 -0.44 23.99 -1.35
N LYS A 62 -1.42 23.64 -2.18
CA LYS A 62 -1.31 23.71 -3.64
C LYS A 62 -1.61 25.12 -4.14
N LYS A 63 -0.89 25.55 -5.19
CA LYS A 63 -1.00 26.89 -5.78
C LYS A 63 -2.35 27.09 -6.47
N ALA A 64 -2.82 26.08 -7.20
CA ALA A 64 -4.16 26.10 -7.81
C ALA A 64 -5.11 25.16 -7.05
N ALA A 65 -6.38 25.49 -7.08
CA ALA A 65 -7.44 24.71 -6.44
C ALA A 65 -7.55 23.32 -7.07
N VAL A 66 -7.57 22.30 -6.21
CA VAL A 66 -7.80 20.90 -6.58
C VAL A 66 -9.17 20.49 -6.07
N LYS A 67 -10.02 19.97 -6.95
CA LYS A 67 -11.30 19.39 -6.54
C LYS A 67 -11.05 18.00 -5.96
N TYR A 68 -11.69 17.70 -4.84
CA TYR A 68 -11.61 16.40 -4.19
C TYR A 68 -13.01 15.87 -3.92
N TYR A 69 -13.28 14.64 -4.37
CA TYR A 69 -14.49 13.88 -4.08
C TYR A 69 -14.15 12.64 -3.25
N GLU A 70 -14.75 12.51 -2.07
CA GLU A 70 -14.73 11.29 -1.28
C GLU A 70 -15.76 10.33 -1.87
N ALA A 71 -15.31 9.57 -2.83
CA ALA A 71 -16.14 8.68 -3.64
C ALA A 71 -15.30 7.55 -4.24
N GLU A 72 -15.92 6.44 -4.55
CA GLU A 72 -15.31 5.34 -5.29
C GLU A 72 -15.48 5.55 -6.80
N ALA A 73 -14.42 5.32 -7.55
CA ALA A 73 -14.51 5.19 -9.00
C ALA A 73 -15.10 3.81 -9.31
N SER A 74 -16.35 3.74 -9.74
CA SER A 74 -17.07 2.50 -9.99
C SER A 74 -16.93 2.00 -11.42
N LYS A 75 -16.79 2.92 -12.38
CA LYS A 75 -16.63 2.59 -13.81
C LYS A 75 -15.76 3.62 -14.53
N ILE A 76 -14.98 3.16 -15.49
CA ILE A 76 -14.20 4.01 -16.38
C ILE A 76 -14.62 3.67 -17.81
N ASP A 77 -15.02 4.70 -18.56
CA ASP A 77 -15.33 4.62 -19.99
C ASP A 77 -14.19 5.33 -20.76
N PRO A 78 -13.26 4.57 -21.36
CA PRO A 78 -12.11 5.15 -22.06
C PRO A 78 -12.49 5.82 -23.39
N GLU A 79 -13.57 5.42 -24.03
CA GLU A 79 -14.03 6.01 -25.32
C GLU A 79 -14.68 7.39 -25.08
N ARG A 80 -15.57 7.48 -24.08
CA ARG A 80 -16.24 8.72 -23.72
C ARG A 80 -15.42 9.63 -22.81
N LYS A 81 -14.27 9.13 -22.31
CA LYS A 81 -13.40 9.79 -21.32
C LYS A 81 -14.15 10.22 -20.06
N ILE A 82 -14.86 9.28 -19.47
CA ILE A 82 -15.69 9.50 -18.28
C ILE A 82 -15.30 8.51 -17.19
N VAL A 83 -15.27 8.99 -15.93
CA VAL A 83 -15.21 8.18 -14.73
C VAL A 83 -16.53 8.35 -13.98
N SER A 84 -17.25 7.26 -13.76
CA SER A 84 -18.41 7.23 -12.86
C SER A 84 -17.92 7.10 -11.43
N ILE A 85 -18.45 7.91 -10.53
CA ILE A 85 -18.07 7.94 -9.13
C ILE A 85 -19.29 7.80 -8.24
N ASP A 86 -19.16 6.99 -7.18
CA ASP A 86 -20.23 6.69 -6.23
C ASP A 86 -19.79 7.07 -4.82
N ASP A 87 -20.65 7.78 -4.11
CA ASP A 87 -20.50 8.08 -2.70
C ASP A 87 -20.74 6.81 -1.87
N ASN A 88 -19.72 6.31 -1.20
CA ASN A 88 -19.78 5.12 -0.35
C ASN A 88 -19.93 5.47 1.15
N SER A 89 -20.12 6.75 1.50
CA SER A 89 -20.36 7.16 2.90
C SER A 89 -21.70 6.63 3.42
N ASN A 90 -21.80 6.51 4.74
CA ASN A 90 -23.06 6.14 5.40
C ASN A 90 -24.08 7.31 5.42
N ILE A 91 -23.62 8.52 5.16
CA ILE A 91 -24.46 9.74 5.12
C ILE A 91 -24.59 10.15 3.66
N LYS A 92 -25.78 10.00 3.09
CA LYS A 92 -26.06 10.30 1.69
C LYS A 92 -26.62 11.71 1.54
N GLY A 93 -26.14 12.42 0.51
CA GLY A 93 -26.81 13.62 0.00
C GLY A 93 -27.85 13.27 -1.07
N ASP A 94 -28.43 14.30 -1.71
CA ASP A 94 -29.41 14.13 -2.79
C ASP A 94 -28.79 13.46 -4.03
N THR A 95 -27.50 13.69 -4.26
CA THR A 95 -26.72 13.06 -5.35
C THR A 95 -25.65 12.17 -4.74
N SER A 96 -25.71 10.88 -5.01
CA SER A 96 -24.75 9.87 -4.56
C SER A 96 -23.94 9.24 -5.70
N THR A 97 -24.33 9.44 -6.95
CA THR A 97 -23.62 8.98 -8.15
C THR A 97 -23.50 10.12 -9.15
N THR A 98 -22.34 10.31 -9.76
CA THR A 98 -22.11 11.31 -10.79
C THR A 98 -20.98 10.90 -11.75
N GLU A 99 -20.84 11.64 -12.84
CA GLU A 99 -19.81 11.41 -13.85
C GLU A 99 -18.79 12.56 -13.87
N VAL A 100 -17.52 12.20 -13.98
CA VAL A 100 -16.41 13.16 -14.13
C VAL A 100 -15.72 12.92 -15.47
N ARG A 101 -15.70 13.93 -16.33
CA ARG A 101 -14.97 13.91 -17.60
C ARG A 101 -13.47 14.16 -17.37
N TYR A 102 -12.63 13.58 -18.21
CA TYR A 102 -11.18 13.77 -18.17
C TYR A 102 -10.58 13.95 -19.55
N ASP A 103 -9.50 14.74 -19.63
CA ASP A 103 -8.57 14.76 -20.77
C ASP A 103 -7.44 13.77 -20.52
N LYS A 104 -6.97 13.71 -19.28
CA LYS A 104 -5.93 12.80 -18.80
C LYS A 104 -6.42 12.10 -17.53
N LEU A 105 -6.25 10.78 -17.45
CA LEU A 105 -6.64 9.98 -16.29
C LEU A 105 -5.45 9.26 -15.67
N VAL A 106 -5.29 9.34 -14.36
CA VAL A 106 -4.30 8.57 -13.60
C VAL A 106 -5.03 7.62 -12.66
N ILE A 107 -4.76 6.33 -12.80
CA ILE A 107 -5.33 5.27 -11.98
C ILE A 107 -4.31 4.87 -10.94
N ALA A 108 -4.61 5.13 -9.66
CA ALA A 108 -3.74 4.84 -8.53
C ALA A 108 -4.55 4.23 -7.35
N VAL A 109 -5.51 3.37 -7.70
CA VAL A 109 -6.48 2.78 -6.76
C VAL A 109 -5.87 1.68 -5.89
N GLY A 110 -4.63 1.27 -6.14
CA GLY A 110 -3.99 0.17 -5.43
C GLY A 110 -4.66 -1.19 -5.70
N ALA A 111 -4.52 -2.11 -4.75
CA ALA A 111 -5.09 -3.46 -4.82
C ALA A 111 -6.01 -3.72 -3.61
N GLU A 112 -6.85 -4.72 -3.71
CA GLU A 112 -7.62 -5.28 -2.59
C GLU A 112 -6.96 -6.55 -2.04
N ASN A 113 -7.49 -7.10 -0.95
CA ASN A 113 -6.99 -8.35 -0.38
C ASN A 113 -7.37 -9.54 -1.27
N ALA A 114 -6.41 -10.43 -1.54
CA ALA A 114 -6.66 -11.66 -2.27
C ALA A 114 -7.09 -12.77 -1.31
N THR A 115 -8.25 -13.37 -1.57
CA THR A 115 -8.70 -14.57 -0.84
C THR A 115 -8.27 -15.87 -1.50
N PHE A 116 -7.66 -15.79 -2.69
CA PHE A 116 -7.29 -16.91 -3.56
C PHE A 116 -8.44 -17.89 -3.87
N GLY A 117 -9.70 -17.45 -3.70
CA GLY A 117 -10.88 -18.31 -3.82
C GLY A 117 -11.05 -19.32 -2.70
N ILE A 118 -10.30 -19.19 -1.61
CA ILE A 118 -10.39 -20.10 -0.45
C ILE A 118 -11.69 -19.81 0.30
N PRO A 119 -12.54 -20.85 0.50
CA PRO A 119 -13.80 -20.67 1.20
C PRO A 119 -13.63 -20.18 2.63
N GLY A 120 -14.48 -19.24 3.05
CA GLY A 120 -14.54 -18.72 4.40
C GLY A 120 -13.52 -17.63 4.75
N VAL A 121 -12.53 -17.34 3.91
CA VAL A 121 -11.54 -16.28 4.19
C VAL A 121 -12.21 -14.93 4.35
N LYS A 122 -13.14 -14.58 3.46
CA LYS A 122 -13.81 -13.28 3.49
C LYS A 122 -14.75 -13.14 4.69
N GLU A 123 -15.38 -14.24 5.07
CA GLU A 123 -16.42 -14.30 6.10
C GLU A 123 -15.84 -14.34 7.53
N HIS A 124 -14.69 -15.00 7.72
CA HIS A 124 -14.19 -15.37 9.05
C HIS A 124 -12.85 -14.77 9.43
N SER A 125 -12.12 -14.14 8.48
CA SER A 125 -10.83 -13.51 8.80
C SER A 125 -10.91 -11.99 8.87
N CYS A 126 -10.02 -11.40 9.68
CA CYS A 126 -9.69 -9.99 9.59
C CYS A 126 -8.61 -9.79 8.54
N PHE A 127 -8.70 -8.73 7.77
CA PHE A 127 -7.61 -8.27 6.91
C PHE A 127 -6.75 -7.23 7.63
N LEU A 128 -5.62 -6.83 7.04
CA LEU A 128 -4.75 -5.80 7.59
C LEU A 128 -4.20 -4.92 6.47
N LYS A 129 -5.05 -4.07 5.91
CA LYS A 129 -4.73 -3.18 4.80
C LYS A 129 -5.19 -1.74 5.01
N GLU A 130 -6.28 -1.56 5.74
CA GLU A 130 -6.88 -0.26 6.03
C GLU A 130 -6.92 0.00 7.54
N ILE A 131 -7.11 1.26 7.93
CA ILE A 131 -7.14 1.62 9.36
C ILE A 131 -8.31 0.97 10.10
N GLY A 132 -9.44 0.79 9.43
CA GLY A 132 -10.59 0.07 9.98
C GLY A 132 -10.28 -1.38 10.31
N ASP A 133 -9.41 -2.03 9.52
CA ASP A 133 -8.96 -3.40 9.78
C ASP A 133 -8.18 -3.46 11.11
N ALA A 134 -7.28 -2.51 11.33
CA ALA A 134 -6.50 -2.46 12.58
C ALA A 134 -7.39 -2.24 13.80
N GLN A 135 -8.43 -1.41 13.69
CA GLN A 135 -9.41 -1.19 14.75
C GLN A 135 -10.24 -2.45 15.04
N GLU A 136 -10.67 -3.13 14.00
CA GLU A 136 -11.42 -4.39 14.14
C GLU A 136 -10.57 -5.49 14.75
N ILE A 137 -9.31 -5.64 14.32
CA ILE A 137 -8.35 -6.58 14.92
C ILE A 137 -8.19 -6.30 16.42
N ARG A 138 -7.93 -5.05 16.80
CA ARG A 138 -7.79 -4.66 18.21
C ARG A 138 -9.01 -5.03 19.03
N LYS A 139 -10.19 -4.71 18.53
CA LYS A 139 -11.45 -5.07 19.20
C LYS A 139 -11.56 -6.57 19.38
N ARG A 140 -11.32 -7.37 18.33
CA ARG A 140 -11.43 -8.83 18.40
C ARG A 140 -10.39 -9.48 19.30
N ILE A 141 -9.17 -8.94 19.40
CA ILE A 141 -8.17 -9.39 20.39
C ILE A 141 -8.76 -9.27 21.80
N MET A 142 -9.31 -8.10 22.15
CA MET A 142 -9.89 -7.88 23.47
C MET A 142 -11.15 -8.72 23.70
N ASP A 143 -12.02 -8.85 22.69
CA ASP A 143 -13.20 -9.73 22.78
C ASP A 143 -12.79 -11.20 23.05
N CYS A 144 -11.71 -11.69 22.43
CA CYS A 144 -11.17 -13.03 22.69
C CYS A 144 -10.67 -13.18 24.14
N VAL A 145 -9.91 -12.19 24.63
CA VAL A 145 -9.37 -12.18 26.01
C VAL A 145 -10.50 -12.17 27.02
N GLU A 146 -11.45 -11.25 26.89
CA GLU A 146 -12.58 -11.13 27.81
C GLU A 146 -13.50 -12.36 27.77
N THR A 147 -13.73 -12.92 26.58
CA THR A 147 -14.53 -14.14 26.44
C THR A 147 -13.82 -15.35 27.03
N ALA A 148 -12.49 -15.43 26.96
CA ALA A 148 -11.71 -16.53 27.53
C ALA A 148 -11.76 -16.55 29.08
N THR A 149 -11.96 -15.39 29.72
CA THR A 149 -12.10 -15.28 31.19
C THR A 149 -13.54 -15.46 31.65
N PHE A 150 -14.49 -15.61 30.71
CA PHE A 150 -15.89 -15.76 31.10
C PHE A 150 -16.11 -17.04 31.91
N LYS A 151 -16.95 -16.92 32.95
CA LYS A 151 -17.20 -18.02 33.87
C LYS A 151 -17.69 -19.29 33.16
N ASP A 152 -17.18 -20.44 33.57
CA ASP A 152 -17.55 -21.78 33.09
C ASP A 152 -17.18 -22.07 31.62
N GLN A 153 -16.23 -21.33 31.04
CA GLN A 153 -15.63 -21.71 29.75
C GLN A 153 -14.85 -23.02 29.86
N SER A 154 -15.00 -23.91 28.87
CA SER A 154 -14.19 -25.11 28.81
C SER A 154 -12.70 -24.80 28.55
N PRO A 155 -11.77 -25.62 29.08
CA PRO A 155 -10.35 -25.42 28.80
C PRO A 155 -10.01 -25.36 27.32
N GLU A 156 -10.65 -26.17 26.49
CA GLU A 156 -10.47 -26.24 25.03
C GLU A 156 -10.93 -24.93 24.34
N GLU A 157 -12.06 -24.36 24.84
CA GLU A 157 -12.55 -23.09 24.27
C GLU A 157 -11.66 -21.92 24.72
N VAL A 158 -11.15 -21.91 25.94
CA VAL A 158 -10.15 -20.93 26.40
C VAL A 158 -8.89 -21.03 25.57
N ASP A 159 -8.35 -22.24 25.33
CA ASP A 159 -7.15 -22.44 24.49
C ASP A 159 -7.37 -21.98 23.05
N ARG A 160 -8.57 -22.20 22.50
CA ARG A 160 -8.95 -21.70 21.18
C ARG A 160 -9.02 -20.16 21.15
N LEU A 161 -9.70 -19.54 22.11
CA LEU A 161 -9.87 -18.09 22.20
C LEU A 161 -8.52 -17.37 22.40
N CYS A 162 -7.57 -17.99 23.10
CA CYS A 162 -6.22 -17.47 23.30
C CYS A 162 -5.27 -17.74 22.13
N HIS A 163 -5.71 -18.41 21.07
CA HIS A 163 -4.88 -18.73 19.92
C HIS A 163 -5.14 -17.76 18.75
N MET A 164 -4.16 -16.93 18.44
CA MET A 164 -4.21 -15.99 17.31
C MET A 164 -3.42 -16.55 16.14
N VAL A 165 -4.07 -16.67 14.98
CA VAL A 165 -3.46 -17.19 13.76
C VAL A 165 -3.28 -16.07 12.75
N VAL A 166 -2.07 -15.94 12.22
CA VAL A 166 -1.70 -14.97 11.18
C VAL A 166 -1.34 -15.74 9.93
N VAL A 167 -2.00 -15.45 8.81
CA VAL A 167 -1.71 -16.08 7.52
C VAL A 167 -0.99 -15.10 6.61
N GLY A 168 0.26 -15.45 6.26
CA GLY A 168 1.14 -14.69 5.40
C GLY A 168 2.46 -14.30 6.08
N GLY A 169 3.55 -14.87 5.61
CA GLY A 169 4.92 -14.63 6.10
C GLY A 169 5.64 -13.46 5.42
N GLY A 170 4.90 -12.56 4.78
CA GLY A 170 5.43 -11.28 4.30
C GLY A 170 5.63 -10.26 5.43
N PRO A 171 6.17 -9.05 5.13
CA PRO A 171 6.44 -8.04 6.16
C PRO A 171 5.23 -7.74 7.05
N THR A 172 4.06 -7.53 6.48
CA THR A 172 2.84 -7.21 7.26
C THR A 172 2.49 -8.28 8.29
N GLY A 173 2.52 -9.57 7.89
CA GLY A 173 2.19 -10.66 8.80
C GLY A 173 3.26 -10.89 9.86
N VAL A 174 4.54 -10.76 9.50
CA VAL A 174 5.67 -10.88 10.43
C VAL A 174 5.65 -9.74 11.45
N GLU A 175 5.50 -8.49 11.01
CA GLU A 175 5.41 -7.33 11.89
C GLU A 175 4.21 -7.40 12.82
N PHE A 176 3.04 -7.82 12.30
CA PHE A 176 1.85 -8.01 13.13
C PHE A 176 2.03 -9.13 14.17
N ALA A 177 2.63 -10.26 13.80
CA ALA A 177 2.89 -11.34 14.74
C ALA A 177 3.84 -10.91 15.88
N GLY A 178 4.89 -10.13 15.55
CA GLY A 178 5.79 -9.56 16.54
C GLY A 178 5.11 -8.55 17.47
N GLU A 179 4.38 -7.59 16.93
CA GLU A 179 3.61 -6.60 17.69
C GLU A 179 2.56 -7.25 18.60
N LEU A 180 1.90 -8.29 18.12
CA LEU A 180 0.91 -9.01 18.88
C LEU A 180 1.51 -9.78 20.07
N GLN A 181 2.66 -10.42 19.85
CA GLN A 181 3.37 -11.11 20.92
C GLN A 181 3.87 -10.12 21.98
N ASP A 182 4.42 -8.99 21.56
CA ASP A 182 4.84 -7.93 22.49
C ASP A 182 3.66 -7.41 23.33
N PHE A 183 2.51 -7.19 22.69
CA PHE A 183 1.29 -6.77 23.38
C PHE A 183 0.83 -7.81 24.41
N PHE A 184 0.94 -9.09 24.10
CA PHE A 184 0.64 -10.14 25.06
C PHE A 184 1.60 -10.13 26.24
N ASP A 185 2.90 -10.04 25.99
CA ASP A 185 3.93 -10.11 27.03
C ASP A 185 4.00 -8.84 27.90
N GLN A 186 3.82 -7.69 27.28
CA GLN A 186 3.97 -6.40 27.97
C GLN A 186 2.70 -5.94 28.67
N ASP A 187 1.51 -6.29 28.14
CA ASP A 187 0.24 -5.76 28.60
C ASP A 187 -0.73 -6.85 29.06
N VAL A 188 -1.19 -7.73 28.15
CA VAL A 188 -2.30 -8.66 28.46
C VAL A 188 -1.96 -9.60 29.59
N LYS A 189 -0.75 -10.12 29.66
CA LYS A 189 -0.30 -10.98 30.80
C LYS A 189 -0.32 -10.27 32.15
N LYS A 190 -0.16 -8.94 32.17
CA LYS A 190 -0.27 -8.17 33.41
C LYS A 190 -1.73 -7.91 33.80
N TRP A 191 -2.60 -7.71 32.80
CA TRP A 191 -4.01 -7.41 33.02
C TRP A 191 -4.81 -8.66 33.37
N VAL A 192 -4.48 -9.80 32.72
CA VAL A 192 -5.17 -11.09 32.87
C VAL A 192 -4.13 -12.20 33.06
N PRO A 193 -3.47 -12.28 34.26
CA PRO A 193 -2.38 -13.22 34.49
C PRO A 193 -2.76 -14.69 34.29
N GLU A 194 -4.03 -15.04 34.54
CA GLU A 194 -4.56 -16.40 34.37
C GLU A 194 -4.55 -16.92 32.93
N LEU A 195 -4.48 -16.02 31.95
CA LEU A 195 -4.35 -16.38 30.53
C LEU A 195 -2.90 -16.35 30.03
N GLY A 196 -1.95 -15.89 30.84
CA GLY A 196 -0.59 -15.60 30.37
C GLY A 196 0.12 -16.75 29.67
N ASP A 197 -0.05 -17.99 30.16
CA ASP A 197 0.56 -19.19 29.54
C ASP A 197 -0.28 -19.78 28.39
N LYS A 198 -1.49 -19.27 28.16
CA LYS A 198 -2.42 -19.76 27.15
C LYS A 198 -2.37 -18.95 25.86
N LEU A 199 -1.93 -17.69 25.93
CA LEU A 199 -1.82 -16.80 24.78
C LEU A 199 -0.77 -17.34 23.78
N LYS A 200 -1.20 -17.58 22.53
CA LYS A 200 -0.38 -18.16 21.47
C LYS A 200 -0.53 -17.37 20.17
N VAL A 201 0.59 -17.19 19.49
CA VAL A 201 0.63 -16.62 18.12
C VAL A 201 1.20 -17.67 17.18
N THR A 202 0.48 -17.99 16.10
CA THR A 202 0.94 -18.88 15.04
C THR A 202 0.94 -18.14 13.71
N LEU A 203 2.09 -18.08 13.05
CA LEU A 203 2.27 -17.53 11.71
C LEU A 203 2.30 -18.67 10.70
N VAL A 204 1.36 -18.67 9.76
CA VAL A 204 1.20 -19.67 8.71
C VAL A 204 1.66 -19.11 7.38
N GLU A 205 2.61 -19.79 6.72
CA GLU A 205 3.16 -19.37 5.43
C GLU A 205 3.22 -20.56 4.44
N ALA A 206 2.70 -20.33 3.24
CA ALA A 206 2.69 -21.34 2.20
C ALA A 206 4.08 -21.60 1.58
N LEU A 207 4.94 -20.59 1.59
CA LEU A 207 6.32 -20.67 1.10
C LEU A 207 7.24 -21.36 2.12
N PRO A 208 8.45 -21.76 1.69
CA PRO A 208 9.42 -22.40 2.59
C PRO A 208 9.96 -21.50 3.70
N ASN A 209 9.94 -20.18 3.54
CA ASN A 209 10.51 -19.22 4.47
C ASN A 209 9.59 -18.02 4.64
N VAL A 210 9.66 -17.35 5.78
CA VAL A 210 9.12 -16.01 6.00
C VAL A 210 10.04 -14.96 5.38
N LEU A 211 9.52 -13.76 5.12
CA LEU A 211 10.27 -12.61 4.58
C LEU A 211 11.13 -12.96 3.34
N PRO A 212 10.57 -13.56 2.29
CA PRO A 212 11.36 -14.10 1.18
C PRO A 212 12.18 -13.05 0.39
N MET A 213 11.96 -11.76 0.62
CA MET A 213 12.71 -10.66 0.01
C MET A 213 14.00 -10.30 0.77
N PHE A 214 14.21 -10.82 1.98
CA PHE A 214 15.40 -10.57 2.77
C PHE A 214 16.48 -11.64 2.51
N SER A 215 17.71 -11.33 2.90
CA SER A 215 18.82 -12.28 2.81
C SER A 215 18.57 -13.51 3.72
N LYS A 216 19.14 -14.65 3.36
CA LYS A 216 19.01 -15.90 4.13
C LYS A 216 19.38 -15.71 5.60
N GLN A 217 20.43 -14.95 5.88
CA GLN A 217 20.88 -14.65 7.25
C GLN A 217 19.80 -13.91 8.07
N LEU A 218 19.09 -12.95 7.45
CA LEU A 218 18.03 -12.21 8.12
C LEU A 218 16.75 -13.02 8.30
N ILE A 219 16.47 -13.93 7.36
CA ILE A 219 15.38 -14.91 7.50
C ILE A 219 15.65 -15.81 8.70
N GLU A 220 16.82 -16.44 8.78
CA GLU A 220 17.23 -17.31 9.89
C GLU A 220 17.23 -16.55 11.23
N TYR A 221 17.66 -15.30 11.24
CA TYR A 221 17.60 -14.45 12.42
C TYR A 221 16.16 -14.18 12.85
N THR A 222 15.23 -13.88 11.93
CA THR A 222 13.81 -13.68 12.22
C THR A 222 13.19 -14.96 12.81
N GLU A 223 13.45 -16.12 12.18
CA GLU A 223 12.91 -17.40 12.64
C GLU A 223 13.44 -17.77 14.03
N SER A 224 14.73 -17.50 14.33
CA SER A 224 15.30 -17.73 15.65
C SER A 224 14.68 -16.79 16.71
N THR A 225 14.49 -15.51 16.38
CA THR A 225 13.83 -14.54 17.27
C THR A 225 12.40 -14.97 17.60
N PHE A 226 11.62 -15.35 16.58
CA PHE A 226 10.25 -15.82 16.79
C PHE A 226 10.18 -17.06 17.67
N LYS A 227 11.14 -17.98 17.52
CA LYS A 227 11.23 -19.16 18.39
C LYS A 227 11.55 -18.78 19.84
N GLU A 228 12.45 -17.82 20.07
CA GLU A 228 12.76 -17.28 21.39
C GLU A 228 11.50 -16.67 22.04
N GLU A 229 10.73 -15.92 21.27
CA GLU A 229 9.49 -15.24 21.71
C GLU A 229 8.26 -16.17 21.70
N LYS A 230 8.45 -17.46 21.49
CA LYS A 230 7.37 -18.48 21.47
C LYS A 230 6.30 -18.26 20.39
N ILE A 231 6.62 -17.52 19.32
CA ILE A 231 5.78 -17.44 18.13
C ILE A 231 6.01 -18.70 17.31
N THR A 232 4.94 -19.44 17.02
CA THR A 232 5.04 -20.64 16.17
C THR A 232 5.03 -20.24 14.69
N ILE A 233 6.03 -20.67 13.92
CA ILE A 233 6.05 -20.50 12.47
C ILE A 233 5.75 -21.83 11.79
N MET A 234 4.74 -21.86 10.93
CA MET A 234 4.35 -22.99 10.10
C MET A 234 4.59 -22.62 8.63
N THR A 235 5.80 -22.89 8.13
CA THR A 235 6.12 -22.77 6.70
C THR A 235 5.64 -23.97 5.89
N LYS A 236 5.63 -23.87 4.55
CA LYS A 236 5.11 -24.90 3.63
C LYS A 236 3.70 -25.36 4.00
N THR A 237 2.92 -24.46 4.56
CA THR A 237 1.58 -24.70 5.10
C THR A 237 0.57 -23.81 4.37
N ALA A 238 -0.24 -24.43 3.51
CA ALA A 238 -1.20 -23.72 2.66
C ALA A 238 -2.62 -23.87 3.22
N VAL A 239 -3.25 -22.78 3.61
CA VAL A 239 -4.65 -22.77 4.04
C VAL A 239 -5.54 -23.17 2.87
N LYS A 240 -6.46 -24.11 3.09
CA LYS A 240 -7.42 -24.62 2.10
C LYS A 240 -8.85 -24.20 2.39
N LYS A 241 -9.18 -23.99 3.64
CA LYS A 241 -10.51 -23.57 4.07
C LYS A 241 -10.43 -22.84 5.41
N VAL A 242 -11.31 -21.87 5.58
CA VAL A 242 -11.50 -21.16 6.83
C VAL A 242 -12.93 -21.42 7.33
N ASN A 243 -13.06 -21.91 8.55
CA ASN A 243 -14.33 -22.04 9.25
C ASN A 243 -14.42 -20.96 10.34
N ASP A 244 -15.55 -20.81 11.02
CA ASP A 244 -15.76 -19.78 12.06
C ASP A 244 -14.80 -19.89 13.26
N LYS A 245 -14.29 -21.09 13.55
CA LYS A 245 -13.44 -21.38 14.73
C LYS A 245 -12.12 -22.08 14.40
N SER A 246 -11.85 -22.42 13.14
CA SER A 246 -10.66 -23.16 12.73
C SER A 246 -10.29 -22.93 11.28
N ILE A 247 -9.02 -23.14 10.94
CA ILE A 247 -8.56 -23.28 9.55
C ILE A 247 -8.20 -24.73 9.26
N GLU A 248 -8.43 -25.14 8.02
CA GLU A 248 -7.91 -26.40 7.44
C GLU A 248 -6.70 -26.04 6.57
N ALA A 249 -5.53 -26.54 6.94
CA ALA A 249 -4.29 -26.25 6.22
C ALA A 249 -3.62 -27.53 5.72
N GLU A 250 -3.07 -27.50 4.53
CA GLU A 250 -2.25 -28.56 3.95
C GLU A 250 -0.78 -28.26 4.28
N VAL A 251 -0.19 -29.13 5.09
CA VAL A 251 1.21 -29.05 5.51
C VAL A 251 2.04 -30.01 4.66
N THR A 252 3.16 -29.51 4.10
CA THR A 252 4.12 -30.35 3.40
C THR A 252 5.25 -30.69 4.34
N GLY A 253 5.33 -31.95 4.76
CA GLY A 253 6.38 -32.48 5.65
C GLY A 253 7.76 -32.50 5.03
N PRO A 254 8.81 -32.75 5.84
CA PRO A 254 10.20 -32.85 5.36
C PRO A 254 10.41 -33.96 4.31
N ASP A 255 9.58 -34.99 4.35
CA ASP A 255 9.59 -36.11 3.39
C ASP A 255 8.83 -35.80 2.08
N GLY A 256 8.32 -34.57 1.94
CA GLY A 256 7.51 -34.12 0.80
C GLY A 256 6.05 -34.61 0.85
N LYS A 257 5.66 -35.38 1.85
CA LYS A 257 4.28 -35.82 2.00
C LYS A 257 3.40 -34.70 2.55
N LYS A 258 2.19 -34.65 2.04
CA LYS A 258 1.18 -33.67 2.44
C LYS A 258 0.20 -34.33 3.40
N HIS A 259 -0.14 -33.60 4.45
CA HIS A 259 -1.23 -33.96 5.36
C HIS A 259 -2.06 -32.74 5.70
N THR A 260 -3.29 -32.94 6.11
CA THR A 260 -4.18 -31.87 6.53
C THR A 260 -4.06 -31.69 8.04
N GLU A 261 -3.91 -30.44 8.46
CA GLU A 261 -3.92 -30.03 9.87
C GLU A 261 -5.06 -29.05 10.12
N ILE A 262 -5.73 -29.19 11.25
CA ILE A 262 -6.80 -28.29 11.70
C ILE A 262 -6.25 -27.43 12.82
N LEU A 263 -6.23 -26.11 12.61
CA LEU A 263 -5.78 -25.15 13.62
C LEU A 263 -7.00 -24.37 14.14
N PRO A 264 -7.41 -24.59 15.39
CA PRO A 264 -8.42 -23.76 16.04
C PRO A 264 -7.87 -22.36 16.30
N TYR A 265 -8.72 -21.32 16.22
CA TYR A 265 -8.34 -19.94 16.50
C TYR A 265 -9.43 -19.14 17.20
N GLY A 266 -9.02 -18.15 17.99
CA GLY A 266 -9.88 -17.08 18.48
C GLY A 266 -9.93 -15.92 17.46
N LEU A 267 -8.76 -15.55 16.94
CA LEU A 267 -8.64 -14.53 15.89
C LEU A 267 -7.81 -15.08 14.72
N LEU A 268 -8.30 -14.84 13.51
CA LEU A 268 -7.57 -15.10 12.26
C LEU A 268 -7.31 -13.79 11.52
N VAL A 269 -6.04 -13.48 11.26
CA VAL A 269 -5.64 -12.32 10.45
C VAL A 269 -5.04 -12.79 9.13
N TRP A 270 -5.62 -12.33 8.03
CA TRP A 270 -5.21 -12.64 6.67
C TRP A 270 -4.35 -11.50 6.12
N ALA A 271 -3.03 -11.66 6.18
CA ALA A 271 -2.03 -10.67 5.80
C ALA A 271 -1.27 -11.05 4.52
N THR A 272 -1.96 -11.66 3.55
CA THR A 272 -1.33 -12.15 2.33
C THR A 272 -2.16 -11.86 1.08
N GLY A 273 -1.46 -11.64 -0.03
CA GLY A 273 -2.02 -11.54 -1.37
C GLY A 273 -2.65 -10.19 -1.71
N ASN A 274 -2.42 -9.79 -2.97
CA ASN A 274 -3.04 -8.63 -3.59
C ASN A 274 -3.95 -9.08 -4.75
N ALA A 275 -5.14 -8.51 -4.83
CA ALA A 275 -6.09 -8.73 -5.92
C ALA A 275 -6.41 -7.42 -6.65
N VAL A 276 -6.66 -7.55 -7.93
CA VAL A 276 -7.03 -6.42 -8.79
C VAL A 276 -8.43 -5.93 -8.42
N ARG A 277 -8.60 -4.62 -8.22
CA ARG A 277 -9.90 -4.02 -7.92
C ARG A 277 -10.91 -4.18 -9.06
N PRO A 278 -12.22 -4.25 -8.77
CA PRO A 278 -13.26 -4.43 -9.79
C PRO A 278 -13.21 -3.40 -10.92
N VAL A 279 -13.05 -2.12 -10.61
CA VAL A 279 -12.96 -1.03 -11.60
C VAL A 279 -11.77 -1.21 -12.56
N VAL A 280 -10.67 -1.77 -12.08
CA VAL A 280 -9.48 -2.07 -12.90
C VAL A 280 -9.76 -3.27 -13.79
N LYS A 281 -10.39 -4.33 -13.27
CA LYS A 281 -10.79 -5.50 -14.07
C LYS A 281 -11.77 -5.11 -15.18
N ASP A 282 -12.73 -4.26 -14.86
CA ASP A 282 -13.70 -3.75 -15.84
C ASP A 282 -12.98 -2.98 -16.96
N LEU A 283 -12.09 -2.05 -16.62
CA LEU A 283 -11.30 -1.30 -17.60
C LEU A 283 -10.41 -2.21 -18.46
N MET A 284 -9.75 -3.21 -17.85
CA MET A 284 -8.91 -4.18 -18.57
C MET A 284 -9.73 -4.95 -19.61
N SER A 285 -10.98 -5.29 -19.30
CA SER A 285 -11.87 -6.02 -20.23
C SER A 285 -12.27 -5.19 -21.47
N GLN A 286 -12.24 -3.86 -21.36
CA GLN A 286 -12.60 -2.93 -22.43
C GLN A 286 -11.41 -2.66 -23.39
N ILE A 287 -10.16 -2.93 -22.96
CA ILE A 287 -8.95 -2.60 -23.73
C ILE A 287 -8.30 -3.90 -24.26
N PRO A 288 -8.33 -4.15 -25.59
CA PRO A 288 -7.78 -5.39 -26.14
C PRO A 288 -6.32 -5.66 -25.79
N ALA A 289 -5.50 -4.65 -25.68
CA ALA A 289 -4.08 -4.76 -25.29
C ALA A 289 -3.85 -5.23 -23.85
N GLN A 290 -4.89 -5.26 -23.01
CA GLN A 290 -4.83 -5.71 -21.61
C GLN A 290 -5.23 -7.20 -21.44
N LYS A 291 -5.60 -7.89 -22.51
CA LYS A 291 -6.18 -9.26 -22.48
C LYS A 291 -5.31 -10.27 -21.72
N ASP A 292 -3.99 -10.16 -21.85
CA ASP A 292 -3.05 -11.12 -21.25
C ASP A 292 -2.57 -10.70 -19.85
N SER A 293 -2.93 -9.51 -19.40
CA SER A 293 -2.58 -9.04 -18.06
C SER A 293 -3.54 -9.61 -17.03
N ARG A 294 -3.00 -10.13 -15.91
CA ARG A 294 -3.79 -10.75 -14.82
C ARG A 294 -3.63 -10.06 -13.47
N ARG A 295 -2.55 -9.30 -13.30
CA ARG A 295 -2.17 -8.71 -12.00
C ARG A 295 -2.51 -7.23 -11.88
N GLY A 296 -3.00 -6.60 -12.94
CA GLY A 296 -3.29 -5.18 -13.03
C GLY A 296 -3.12 -4.67 -14.45
N LEU A 297 -3.19 -3.37 -14.62
CA LEU A 297 -3.02 -2.69 -15.90
C LEU A 297 -1.57 -2.79 -16.39
N ALA A 298 -1.35 -3.43 -17.52
CA ALA A 298 -0.05 -3.42 -18.19
C ALA A 298 0.25 -2.00 -18.69
N VAL A 299 1.41 -1.48 -18.29
CA VAL A 299 1.86 -0.14 -18.66
C VAL A 299 3.17 -0.19 -19.45
N ASN A 300 3.49 0.88 -20.16
CA ASN A 300 4.81 1.05 -20.76
C ASN A 300 5.79 1.71 -19.75
N GLU A 301 7.02 1.96 -20.20
CA GLU A 301 8.07 2.59 -19.40
C GLU A 301 7.79 4.03 -18.93
N TYR A 302 6.74 4.65 -19.47
CA TYR A 302 6.23 5.97 -19.04
C TYR A 302 4.94 5.86 -18.21
N LEU A 303 4.59 4.66 -17.78
CA LEU A 303 3.39 4.33 -16.99
C LEU A 303 2.07 4.59 -17.75
N VAL A 304 2.10 4.70 -19.06
CA VAL A 304 0.89 4.78 -19.90
C VAL A 304 0.28 3.38 -20.02
N VAL A 305 -1.01 3.27 -19.81
CA VAL A 305 -1.76 2.02 -19.94
C VAL A 305 -1.71 1.57 -21.42
N GLN A 306 -1.21 0.36 -21.65
CA GLN A 306 -1.08 -0.18 -23.00
C GLN A 306 -2.44 -0.28 -23.69
N GLY A 307 -2.50 0.23 -24.91
CA GLY A 307 -3.75 0.35 -25.68
C GLY A 307 -4.48 1.68 -25.51
N THR A 308 -3.94 2.61 -24.69
CA THR A 308 -4.49 3.97 -24.53
C THR A 308 -3.43 5.04 -24.75
N LYS A 309 -3.85 6.31 -24.83
CA LYS A 309 -2.96 7.47 -24.94
C LYS A 309 -3.06 8.41 -23.75
N ASP A 310 -4.20 8.42 -23.07
CA ASP A 310 -4.58 9.44 -22.09
C ASP A 310 -4.81 8.86 -20.69
N ILE A 311 -4.47 7.57 -20.52
CA ILE A 311 -4.65 6.85 -19.24
C ILE A 311 -3.30 6.35 -18.77
N TRP A 312 -2.95 6.70 -17.54
CA TRP A 312 -1.77 6.22 -16.81
C TRP A 312 -2.21 5.39 -15.63
N ALA A 313 -1.38 4.44 -15.22
CA ALA A 313 -1.60 3.68 -14.00
C ALA A 313 -0.30 3.56 -13.21
N LEU A 314 -0.42 3.54 -11.87
CA LEU A 314 0.73 3.45 -10.97
C LEU A 314 0.35 2.76 -9.65
N GLY A 315 1.36 2.26 -8.93
CA GLY A 315 1.18 1.48 -7.70
C GLY A 315 0.64 0.08 -7.97
N ASP A 316 0.04 -0.55 -6.96
CA ASP A 316 -0.35 -1.97 -6.99
C ASP A 316 -1.39 -2.33 -8.07
N CYS A 317 -2.07 -1.36 -8.67
CA CYS A 317 -2.99 -1.59 -9.78
C CYS A 317 -2.30 -1.63 -11.15
N ALA A 318 -1.01 -1.28 -11.24
CA ALA A 318 -0.20 -1.26 -12.46
C ALA A 318 0.83 -2.39 -12.50
N VAL A 319 1.14 -2.86 -13.71
CA VAL A 319 2.20 -3.87 -13.95
C VAL A 319 3.33 -3.18 -14.72
N ALA A 320 4.25 -2.57 -13.98
CA ALA A 320 5.41 -1.85 -14.49
C ALA A 320 6.72 -2.65 -14.44
N GLY A 321 6.64 -3.98 -14.19
CA GLY A 321 7.80 -4.87 -14.10
C GLY A 321 8.48 -4.89 -12.72
N TYR A 322 7.94 -4.20 -11.72
CA TYR A 322 8.45 -4.16 -10.34
C TYR A 322 7.46 -4.79 -9.36
N ALA A 323 7.95 -5.15 -8.16
CA ALA A 323 7.09 -5.65 -7.10
C ALA A 323 6.13 -4.56 -6.59
N PRO A 324 4.86 -4.90 -6.25
CA PRO A 324 3.89 -3.95 -5.74
C PRO A 324 4.24 -3.56 -4.30
N THR A 325 5.01 -2.49 -4.14
CA THR A 325 5.45 -1.97 -2.83
C THR A 325 5.19 -0.47 -2.71
N ALA A 326 5.10 0.00 -1.48
CA ALA A 326 4.96 1.43 -1.18
C ALA A 326 6.09 2.28 -1.81
N GLN A 327 7.32 1.78 -1.82
CA GLN A 327 8.47 2.46 -2.42
C GLN A 327 8.35 2.60 -3.93
N VAL A 328 7.94 1.53 -4.62
CA VAL A 328 7.71 1.55 -6.08
C VAL A 328 6.60 2.57 -6.38
N ALA A 329 5.46 2.45 -5.72
CA ALA A 329 4.32 3.34 -5.92
C ALA A 329 4.68 4.82 -5.67
N ALA A 330 5.44 5.13 -4.61
CA ALA A 330 5.88 6.49 -4.30
C ALA A 330 6.83 7.05 -5.37
N GLN A 331 7.74 6.24 -5.90
CA GLN A 331 8.67 6.64 -6.96
C GLN A 331 7.95 6.80 -8.30
N GLU A 332 7.00 5.94 -8.63
CA GLU A 332 6.12 6.08 -9.79
C GLU A 332 5.30 7.39 -9.72
N GLY A 333 4.73 7.71 -8.56
CA GLY A 333 4.02 8.97 -8.35
C GLY A 333 4.92 10.20 -8.53
N ALA A 334 6.16 10.14 -8.01
CA ALA A 334 7.14 11.20 -8.20
C ALA A 334 7.58 11.35 -9.67
N PHE A 335 7.75 10.23 -10.36
CA PHE A 335 8.03 10.22 -11.81
C PHE A 335 6.87 10.82 -12.59
N MET A 336 5.65 10.43 -12.30
CA MET A 336 4.43 10.94 -12.94
C MET A 336 4.30 12.46 -12.76
N ALA A 337 4.62 13.00 -11.58
CA ALA A 337 4.63 14.44 -11.36
C ALA A 337 5.65 15.15 -12.26
N ARG A 338 6.86 14.60 -12.38
CA ARG A 338 7.88 15.15 -13.31
C ARG A 338 7.41 15.08 -14.76
N LEU A 339 6.84 13.94 -15.16
CA LEU A 339 6.30 13.74 -16.51
C LEU A 339 5.25 14.80 -16.86
N PHE A 340 4.25 14.98 -16.02
CA PHE A 340 3.19 15.97 -16.25
C PHE A 340 3.70 17.41 -16.18
N ASN A 341 4.56 17.76 -15.22
CA ASN A 341 5.18 19.09 -15.17
C ASN A 341 5.99 19.38 -16.43
N THR A 342 6.65 18.37 -17.00
CA THR A 342 7.41 18.50 -18.24
C THR A 342 6.50 18.61 -19.46
N MET A 343 5.41 17.82 -19.51
CA MET A 343 4.41 17.91 -20.59
C MET A 343 3.80 19.32 -20.66
N ALA A 344 3.41 19.89 -19.51
CA ALA A 344 2.87 21.25 -19.47
C ALA A 344 3.88 22.31 -19.95
N LYS A 345 5.16 22.17 -19.56
CA LYS A 345 6.23 23.06 -20.06
C LYS A 345 6.44 22.91 -21.56
N THR A 346 6.36 21.68 -22.07
CA THR A 346 6.49 21.40 -23.52
C THR A 346 5.35 22.06 -24.28
N GLU A 347 4.10 21.87 -23.86
CA GLU A 347 2.92 22.47 -24.45
C GLU A 347 3.05 24.02 -24.47
N ALA A 348 3.42 24.62 -23.34
CA ALA A 348 3.61 26.07 -23.25
C ALA A 348 4.72 26.63 -24.16
N LEU A 349 5.81 25.88 -24.36
CA LEU A 349 6.89 26.25 -25.27
C LEU A 349 6.46 26.12 -26.74
N GLU A 350 5.72 25.07 -27.07
CA GLU A 350 5.16 24.87 -28.41
C GLU A 350 4.18 25.96 -28.78
N ASP A 351 3.29 26.36 -27.86
CA ASP A 351 2.36 27.46 -28.09
C ASP A 351 3.07 28.78 -28.35
N LYS A 352 4.11 29.11 -27.54
CA LYS A 352 4.93 30.30 -27.78
C LYS A 352 5.66 30.28 -29.11
N ILE A 353 6.23 29.14 -29.50
CA ILE A 353 6.91 28.96 -30.79
C ILE A 353 5.93 29.18 -31.95
N ASN A 354 4.71 28.59 -31.81
CA ASN A 354 3.68 28.75 -32.84
C ASN A 354 3.20 30.21 -32.97
N GLU A 355 2.98 30.90 -31.82
CA GLU A 355 2.60 32.31 -31.82
C GLU A 355 3.67 33.21 -32.46
N LEU A 356 4.93 33.04 -32.05
CA LEU A 356 6.04 33.82 -32.63
C LEU A 356 6.24 33.53 -34.13
N SER A 357 6.11 32.26 -34.52
CA SER A 357 6.21 31.88 -35.96
C SER A 357 5.09 32.47 -36.79
N SER A 358 3.86 32.56 -36.25
CA SER A 358 2.73 33.19 -36.92
C SER A 358 2.90 34.68 -37.03
N ASN A 359 3.43 35.36 -36.01
CA ASN A 359 3.71 36.79 -36.00
C ASN A 359 4.85 37.17 -36.97
N LEU A 360 5.86 36.32 -37.17
CA LEU A 360 6.93 36.52 -38.15
C LEU A 360 6.39 36.58 -39.56
N ASN A 361 5.41 35.76 -39.89
CA ASN A 361 4.75 35.72 -41.18
C ASN A 361 3.90 36.98 -41.49
N LEU A 362 3.45 37.68 -40.42
CA LEU A 362 2.56 38.84 -40.54
C LEU A 362 3.26 40.20 -40.51
N LYS A 363 4.49 40.31 -39.97
CA LYS A 363 5.24 41.58 -39.86
C LYS A 363 6.75 41.34 -40.07
N PRO A 364 7.28 41.58 -41.27
CA PRO A 364 8.70 41.29 -41.58
C PRO A 364 9.72 42.30 -41.02
N GLY A 365 9.30 43.31 -40.23
CA GLY A 365 10.20 44.42 -39.82
C GLY A 365 11.17 44.09 -38.64
N ASN A 366 10.99 43.03 -37.85
CA ASN A 366 11.83 42.65 -36.68
C ASN A 366 12.35 41.21 -36.78
N SER A 367 12.73 40.78 -37.96
CA SER A 367 12.99 39.37 -38.27
C SER A 367 14.19 38.76 -37.52
N ALA A 368 15.22 39.51 -37.20
CA ALA A 368 16.45 38.97 -36.60
C ALA A 368 16.33 38.67 -35.08
N GLU A 369 15.67 39.53 -34.32
CA GLU A 369 15.44 39.32 -32.88
C GLU A 369 14.47 38.16 -32.64
N VAL A 370 13.36 38.14 -33.39
CA VAL A 370 12.36 37.06 -33.30
C VAL A 370 12.94 35.72 -33.75
N ALA A 371 13.80 35.70 -34.76
CA ALA A 371 14.51 34.48 -35.18
C ALA A 371 15.44 33.94 -34.09
N LYS A 372 16.16 34.82 -33.38
CA LYS A 372 17.01 34.42 -32.24
C LYS A 372 16.20 33.88 -31.05
N GLU A 373 15.08 34.52 -30.74
CA GLU A 373 14.17 34.06 -29.69
C GLU A 373 13.56 32.69 -30.02
N LEU A 374 13.14 32.48 -31.27
CA LEU A 374 12.67 31.21 -31.79
C LEU A 374 13.72 30.09 -31.64
N GLU A 375 14.97 30.37 -32.01
CA GLU A 375 16.07 29.41 -31.88
C GLU A 375 16.30 29.02 -30.41
N GLU A 376 16.23 29.99 -29.51
CA GLU A 376 16.42 29.77 -28.06
C GLU A 376 15.25 28.94 -27.46
N LEU A 377 14.00 29.23 -27.83
CA LEU A 377 12.84 28.47 -27.46
C LEU A 377 12.87 27.04 -28.02
N GLN A 378 13.28 26.86 -29.27
CA GLN A 378 13.44 25.51 -29.85
C GLN A 378 14.56 24.71 -29.16
N LYS A 379 15.63 25.35 -28.70
CA LYS A 379 16.69 24.73 -27.94
C LYS A 379 16.20 24.32 -26.55
N GLN A 380 15.39 25.17 -25.89
CA GLN A 380 14.74 24.84 -24.64
C GLN A 380 13.76 23.67 -24.78
N LEU A 381 12.94 23.67 -25.85
CA LEU A 381 11.99 22.60 -26.15
C LEU A 381 12.70 21.25 -26.33
N ARG A 382 13.81 21.21 -27.04
CA ARG A 382 14.62 19.98 -27.22
C ARG A 382 15.15 19.44 -25.89
N ARG A 383 15.58 20.31 -24.96
CA ARG A 383 16.06 19.90 -23.63
C ARG A 383 14.94 19.38 -22.75
N VAL A 384 13.75 19.97 -22.82
CA VAL A 384 12.59 19.58 -21.98
C VAL A 384 11.98 18.28 -22.46
N ARG A 385 11.99 17.99 -23.78
CA ARG A 385 11.42 16.76 -24.36
C ARG A 385 12.16 15.47 -24.00
N ASP A 386 13.41 15.55 -23.51
CA ASP A 386 14.21 14.37 -23.14
C ASP A 386 13.83 13.82 -21.75
N ILE A 387 12.65 13.21 -21.66
CA ILE A 387 12.19 12.54 -20.46
C ILE A 387 12.67 11.10 -20.49
N LYS A 388 13.49 10.72 -19.50
CA LYS A 388 13.93 9.33 -19.34
C LYS A 388 12.78 8.45 -18.86
N PRO A 389 12.72 7.17 -19.26
CA PRO A 389 11.78 6.19 -18.75
C PRO A 389 11.82 6.05 -17.23
N PHE A 390 10.74 5.54 -16.65
CA PHE A 390 10.70 5.22 -15.23
C PHE A 390 11.72 4.14 -14.90
N HIS A 391 12.49 4.38 -13.87
CA HIS A 391 13.40 3.40 -13.28
C HIS A 391 13.26 3.42 -11.76
N TYR A 392 13.02 2.24 -11.19
CA TYR A 392 12.93 2.07 -9.74
C TYR A 392 14.32 1.94 -9.12
N THR A 393 14.57 2.67 -8.07
CA THR A 393 15.78 2.54 -7.25
C THR A 393 15.39 1.98 -5.89
N HIS A 394 15.88 0.78 -5.58
CA HIS A 394 15.63 0.15 -4.30
C HIS A 394 16.32 0.93 -3.17
N GLN A 395 15.57 1.28 -2.12
CA GLN A 395 16.05 2.07 -0.97
C GLN A 395 16.32 1.22 0.27
N GLY A 396 16.23 -0.10 0.13
CA GLY A 396 16.35 -1.06 1.22
C GLY A 396 15.00 -1.52 1.74
N SER A 397 15.04 -2.54 2.59
CA SER A 397 13.87 -3.13 3.26
C SER A 397 14.12 -3.14 4.77
N LEU A 398 13.06 -2.84 5.52
CA LEU A 398 13.06 -2.84 6.98
C LEU A 398 11.84 -3.63 7.45
N ALA A 399 11.99 -4.44 8.51
CA ALA A 399 10.85 -5.12 9.13
C ALA A 399 11.07 -5.24 10.65
N TYR A 400 10.02 -4.94 11.42
CA TYR A 400 9.97 -5.22 12.85
C TYR A 400 9.69 -6.70 13.09
N ILE A 401 10.35 -7.30 14.08
CA ILE A 401 10.24 -8.75 14.36
C ILE A 401 9.93 -9.06 15.84
N GLY A 402 9.41 -8.08 16.58
CA GLY A 402 9.11 -8.23 18.02
C GLY A 402 10.30 -7.96 18.92
N SER A 403 10.03 -7.84 20.23
CA SER A 403 11.02 -7.70 21.31
C SER A 403 12.06 -6.63 21.09
N GLU A 404 11.66 -5.45 20.59
CA GLU A 404 12.55 -4.33 20.24
C GLU A 404 13.67 -4.76 19.26
N ARG A 405 13.37 -5.70 18.35
CA ARG A 405 14.28 -6.15 17.30
C ARG A 405 13.70 -5.89 15.91
N ALA A 406 14.55 -5.54 14.98
CA ALA A 406 14.20 -5.36 13.58
C ALA A 406 15.27 -5.95 12.67
N VAL A 407 14.89 -6.20 11.41
CA VAL A 407 15.82 -6.58 10.34
C VAL A 407 15.85 -5.49 9.28
N ALA A 408 17.03 -5.23 8.74
CA ALA A 408 17.29 -4.23 7.71
C ALA A 408 18.18 -4.83 6.61
N ASP A 409 17.78 -4.65 5.38
CA ASP A 409 18.60 -4.90 4.18
C ASP A 409 18.65 -3.59 3.40
N VAL A 410 19.71 -2.81 3.60
CA VAL A 410 19.85 -1.45 3.06
C VAL A 410 21.02 -1.40 2.09
N SER A 411 20.77 -0.90 0.88
CA SER A 411 21.83 -0.64 -0.10
C SER A 411 22.62 0.61 0.31
N TRP A 412 23.90 0.43 0.62
CA TRP A 412 24.85 1.51 0.95
C TRP A 412 25.94 1.57 -0.11
N PHE A 413 26.55 2.76 -0.32
CA PHE A 413 27.48 3.15 -1.39
C PHE A 413 28.38 2.06 -2.02
N ASN A 414 28.74 0.98 -1.30
CA ASN A 414 29.62 -0.10 -1.78
C ASN A 414 29.09 -1.52 -1.49
N GLY A 415 27.82 -1.71 -1.20
CA GLY A 415 27.23 -3.04 -0.94
C GLY A 415 25.95 -2.99 -0.12
N ASN A 416 25.30 -4.15 0.05
CA ASN A 416 24.13 -4.27 0.92
C ASN A 416 24.58 -4.50 2.37
N ILE A 417 24.04 -3.72 3.30
CA ILE A 417 24.20 -3.93 4.74
C ILE A 417 22.98 -4.71 5.22
N ALA A 418 23.17 -5.98 5.54
CA ALA A 418 22.21 -6.80 6.24
C ALA A 418 22.45 -6.68 7.74
N SER A 419 21.51 -6.14 8.49
CA SER A 419 21.61 -5.94 9.93
C SER A 419 20.34 -6.40 10.64
N GLY A 420 20.50 -7.01 11.82
CA GLY A 420 19.40 -7.43 12.69
C GLY A 420 19.69 -7.09 14.15
N GLY A 421 18.64 -6.86 14.93
CA GLY A 421 18.73 -6.63 16.37
C GLY A 421 18.21 -5.30 16.86
N SER A 422 18.50 -4.96 18.13
CA SER A 422 17.95 -3.79 18.82
C SER A 422 18.49 -2.46 18.25
N MET A 423 19.74 -2.39 17.78
CA MET A 423 20.25 -1.19 17.09
C MET A 423 19.51 -0.95 15.77
N THR A 424 19.21 -2.03 15.03
CA THR A 424 18.41 -1.97 13.80
C THR A 424 16.96 -1.53 14.12
N TYR A 425 16.42 -1.95 15.24
CA TYR A 425 15.12 -1.48 15.73
C TYR A 425 15.12 0.03 16.02
N LEU A 426 16.13 0.55 16.70
CA LEU A 426 16.23 2.00 16.94
C LEU A 426 16.30 2.78 15.62
N PHE A 427 17.02 2.27 14.64
CA PHE A 427 17.05 2.84 13.30
C PHE A 427 15.67 2.76 12.62
N TRP A 428 15.02 1.61 12.62
CA TRP A 428 13.67 1.39 12.09
C TRP A 428 12.67 2.36 12.74
N ARG A 429 12.68 2.41 14.08
CA ARG A 429 11.80 3.29 14.86
C ARG A 429 12.03 4.76 14.51
N SER A 430 13.27 5.22 14.49
CA SER A 430 13.63 6.61 14.18
C SER A 430 13.23 6.99 12.75
N ALA A 431 13.48 6.11 11.78
CA ALA A 431 13.12 6.32 10.38
C ALA A 431 11.60 6.48 10.22
N TYR A 432 10.82 5.56 10.78
CA TYR A 432 9.36 5.61 10.63
C TYR A 432 8.71 6.71 11.47
N LEU A 433 9.20 6.98 12.67
CA LEU A 433 8.73 8.10 13.49
C LEU A 433 8.93 9.46 12.80
N SER A 434 10.05 9.64 12.12
CA SER A 434 10.30 10.88 11.35
C SER A 434 9.34 11.10 10.19
N MET A 435 8.66 10.05 9.74
CA MET A 435 7.68 10.08 8.65
C MET A 435 6.23 10.23 9.14
N CYS A 436 5.98 10.17 10.45
CA CYS A 436 4.64 10.32 11.01
C CYS A 436 4.13 11.76 10.93
N PHE A 437 2.81 11.92 10.76
CA PHE A 437 2.15 13.20 10.48
C PHE A 437 1.72 13.98 11.73
N SER A 438 1.83 13.39 12.90
CA SER A 438 1.49 14.03 14.18
C SER A 438 2.63 13.87 15.16
N SER A 439 3.15 15.00 15.66
CA SER A 439 4.09 15.04 16.78
C SER A 439 3.43 14.78 18.15
N LYS A 440 2.13 14.64 18.19
CA LYS A 440 1.40 14.21 19.39
C LYS A 440 1.47 12.69 19.52
N PHE A 441 2.67 12.17 19.67
CA PHE A 441 2.87 10.86 20.25
C PHE A 441 2.53 10.95 21.73
N PRO A 442 1.67 10.14 22.27
CA PRO A 442 1.92 9.64 23.57
C PRO A 442 3.17 8.76 23.39
N LEU A 443 4.33 9.27 23.78
CA LEU A 443 5.38 8.42 24.29
C LEU A 443 4.74 7.60 25.40
N ILE A 444 4.21 6.43 25.04
CA ILE A 444 4.05 5.38 26.03
C ILE A 444 5.46 4.87 26.20
N VAL A 445 6.19 5.61 27.02
CA VAL A 445 7.39 5.17 27.67
C VAL A 445 6.92 4.75 29.05
N SER A 446 7.00 3.54 29.36
CA SER A 446 7.22 3.09 30.71
C SER A 446 8.18 1.94 30.68
#